data_6c415146f1ad4e5a13b8dfd3cfae78c1
#
_entry.id   6c415146f1ad4e5a13b8dfd3cfae78c1
#
_cell.length_a   1.000
_cell.length_b   1.000
_cell.length_c   1.000
_cell.angle_alpha   90.00
_cell.angle_beta   90.00
_cell.angle_gamma   90.00
#
_symmetry.space_group_name_H-M   'P 1'
#
loop_
_entity.id
_entity.type
_entity.pdbx_description
1 polymer ?
#
loop_
_entity_poly.entity_id
_entity_poly.type
_entity_poly.pdbx_seq_one_letter_code
_entity_poly.pdbx_strand_id
1 'polypeptide(L)'
;MLHTIAIRGYRSLRDIVLPLAGLTVVTGANGSGKSSAYRALRLLADCGRGEVIGSLAREGGLESVLWAGPEQPAGARRSGRVEGTTRTRPVSLEMGFASDDFGYLVDLGLPQTAGPASLFARDPEVKREVVFVGPVMRSSTTLVRRTRDYVETAAESGRGFDRLSASLPPYRSVLAEFAHPGAHPELAAVRDRLRNWRFYDGFRVDA
;
A
#
# COMPACT_ATOMS: atom_id res chain seq x y z
N MET A 1 -15.72 10.48 -5.64
CA MET A 1 -15.96 9.84 -4.33
C MET A 1 -14.95 8.71 -4.13
N LEU A 2 -14.63 8.28 -2.90
CA LEU A 2 -13.83 7.10 -2.64
C LEU A 2 -14.72 5.86 -2.71
N HIS A 3 -14.38 4.86 -3.53
CA HIS A 3 -15.22 3.67 -3.77
C HIS A 3 -14.71 2.43 -3.08
N THR A 4 -13.39 2.30 -3.01
CA THR A 4 -12.79 1.04 -2.56
C THR A 4 -11.47 1.30 -1.84
N ILE A 5 -11.26 0.54 -0.77
CA ILE A 5 -9.95 0.37 -0.14
C ILE A 5 -9.58 -1.10 -0.23
N ALA A 6 -8.35 -1.38 -0.61
CA ALA A 6 -7.79 -2.72 -0.62
C ALA A 6 -6.56 -2.78 0.30
N ILE A 7 -6.48 -3.82 1.13
CA ILE A 7 -5.38 -4.03 2.07
C ILE A 7 -5.05 -5.53 2.08
N ARG A 8 -3.77 -5.83 1.91
CA ARG A 8 -3.28 -7.20 1.91
C ARG A 8 -2.00 -7.32 2.71
N GLY A 9 -1.94 -8.33 3.56
CA GLY A 9 -0.72 -8.65 4.30
C GLY A 9 -0.45 -7.78 5.52
N TYR A 10 -1.44 -7.08 6.08
CA TYR A 10 -1.25 -6.18 7.21
C TYR A 10 -1.86 -6.70 8.51
N ARG A 11 -1.05 -6.95 9.53
CA ARG A 11 -1.46 -7.38 10.89
C ARG A 11 -2.47 -8.55 10.82
N SER A 12 -3.71 -8.34 11.26
CA SER A 12 -4.80 -9.33 11.20
C SER A 12 -5.52 -9.37 9.84
N LEU A 13 -5.17 -8.48 8.91
CA LEU A 13 -5.79 -8.38 7.59
C LEU A 13 -4.97 -9.14 6.56
N ARG A 14 -5.45 -10.30 6.16
CA ARG A 14 -4.78 -11.12 5.16
C ARG A 14 -4.96 -10.56 3.76
N ASP A 15 -6.21 -10.36 3.37
CA ASP A 15 -6.59 -9.86 2.05
C ASP A 15 -8.03 -9.38 2.15
N ILE A 16 -8.23 -8.07 2.11
CA ILE A 16 -9.55 -7.46 2.20
C ILE A 16 -9.72 -6.39 1.14
N VAL A 17 -10.94 -6.34 0.63
CA VAL A 17 -11.43 -5.26 -0.24
C VAL A 17 -12.68 -4.70 0.41
N LEU A 18 -12.64 -3.43 0.78
CA LEU A 18 -13.74 -2.73 1.44
C LEU A 18 -14.41 -1.81 0.42
N PRO A 19 -15.63 -2.11 -0.02
CA PRO A 19 -16.43 -1.15 -0.77
C PRO A 19 -16.87 -0.03 0.17
N LEU A 20 -16.80 1.21 -0.32
CA LEU A 20 -17.15 2.40 0.43
C LEU A 20 -18.32 3.13 -0.20
N ALA A 21 -19.17 3.69 0.65
CA ALA A 21 -20.26 4.60 0.30
C ALA A 21 -20.01 5.98 0.93
N GLY A 22 -20.94 6.92 0.78
CA GLY A 22 -20.85 8.26 1.40
C GLY A 22 -20.65 8.20 2.93
N LEU A 23 -21.30 7.23 3.59
CA LEU A 23 -21.07 6.84 4.98
C LEU A 23 -20.87 5.32 5.01
N THR A 24 -19.78 4.88 5.62
CA THR A 24 -19.49 3.45 5.81
C THR A 24 -19.18 3.19 7.27
N VAL A 25 -19.90 2.27 7.88
CA VAL A 25 -19.70 1.85 9.28
C VAL A 25 -19.08 0.47 9.30
N VAL A 26 -17.93 0.34 9.96
CA VAL A 26 -17.23 -0.94 10.12
C VAL A 26 -17.46 -1.47 11.53
N THR A 27 -18.21 -2.58 11.64
CA THR A 27 -18.53 -3.25 12.90
C THR A 27 -17.91 -4.63 12.95
N GLY A 28 -17.86 -5.21 14.14
CA GLY A 28 -17.37 -6.57 14.33
C GLY A 28 -16.87 -6.82 15.76
N ALA A 29 -16.64 -8.08 16.11
CA ALA A 29 -16.12 -8.50 17.41
C ALA A 29 -14.72 -7.93 17.70
N ASN A 30 -14.29 -7.96 18.95
CA ASN A 30 -12.91 -7.61 19.31
C ASN A 30 -11.93 -8.57 18.60
N GLY A 31 -10.82 -8.04 18.11
CA GLY A 31 -9.84 -8.83 17.34
C GLY A 31 -10.20 -9.04 15.86
N SER A 32 -11.36 -8.61 15.35
CA SER A 32 -11.79 -8.81 13.96
C SER A 32 -11.00 -8.01 12.91
N GLY A 33 -10.09 -7.13 13.33
CA GLY A 33 -9.26 -6.35 12.41
C GLY A 33 -9.69 -4.90 12.18
N LYS A 34 -10.73 -4.39 12.86
CA LYS A 34 -11.18 -2.99 12.73
C LYS A 34 -10.05 -1.98 12.93
N SER A 35 -9.31 -2.11 14.02
CA SER A 35 -8.18 -1.22 14.32
C SER A 35 -7.02 -1.41 13.34
N SER A 36 -6.84 -2.61 12.79
CA SER A 36 -5.85 -2.86 11.74
C SER A 36 -6.23 -2.16 10.44
N ALA A 37 -7.52 -2.19 10.05
CA ALA A 37 -8.01 -1.47 8.89
C ALA A 37 -7.80 0.06 9.05
N TYR A 38 -8.13 0.62 10.20
CA TYR A 38 -7.92 2.04 10.50
C TYR A 38 -6.43 2.43 10.42
N ARG A 39 -5.53 1.62 11.01
CA ARG A 39 -4.08 1.86 10.94
C ARG A 39 -3.53 1.74 9.51
N ALA A 40 -4.02 0.77 8.73
CA ALA A 40 -3.64 0.65 7.32
C ALA A 40 -4.06 1.88 6.50
N LEU A 41 -5.23 2.45 6.77
CA LEU A 41 -5.65 3.72 6.15
C LEU A 41 -4.72 4.88 6.51
N ARG A 42 -4.27 4.97 7.77
CA ARG A 42 -3.27 5.98 8.18
C ARG A 42 -1.96 5.79 7.45
N LEU A 43 -1.48 4.55 7.38
CA LEU A 43 -0.24 4.21 6.67
C LEU A 43 -0.35 4.54 5.17
N LEU A 44 -1.51 4.31 4.56
CA LEU A 44 -1.77 4.70 3.19
C LEU A 44 -1.76 6.23 2.99
N ALA A 45 -2.32 6.99 3.95
CA ALA A 45 -2.22 8.45 3.94
C ALA A 45 -0.77 8.95 4.08
N ASP A 46 0.07 8.23 4.81
CA ASP A 46 1.49 8.55 4.97
C ASP A 46 2.29 8.35 3.67
N CYS A 47 1.80 7.52 2.73
CA CYS A 47 2.36 7.47 1.37
C CYS A 47 2.25 8.83 0.68
N GLY A 48 1.13 9.55 0.83
CA GLY A 48 0.95 10.89 0.28
C GLY A 48 1.84 11.95 0.95
N ARG A 49 2.32 11.70 2.16
CA ARG A 49 3.26 12.57 2.89
C ARG A 49 4.72 12.21 2.62
N GLY A 50 5.00 11.06 1.99
CA GLY A 50 6.34 10.52 1.83
C GLY A 50 6.92 9.92 3.11
N GLU A 51 6.07 9.62 4.09
CA GLU A 51 6.46 9.20 5.44
C GLU A 51 6.23 7.72 5.73
N VAL A 52 5.77 6.94 4.77
CA VAL A 52 5.35 5.53 4.96
C VAL A 52 6.44 4.66 5.58
N ILE A 53 7.70 4.82 5.15
CA ILE A 53 8.84 4.06 5.70
C ILE A 53 9.09 4.45 7.16
N GLY A 54 9.07 5.75 7.48
CA GLY A 54 9.19 6.23 8.84
C GLY A 54 8.04 5.79 9.74
N SER A 55 6.82 5.71 9.21
CA SER A 55 5.65 5.21 9.93
C SER A 55 5.77 3.71 10.24
N LEU A 56 6.25 2.92 9.28
CA LEU A 56 6.56 1.51 9.53
C LEU A 56 7.66 1.33 10.57
N ALA A 57 8.70 2.15 10.55
CA ALA A 57 9.76 2.10 11.57
C ALA A 57 9.22 2.38 12.98
N ARG A 58 8.32 3.35 13.12
CA ARG A 58 7.63 3.65 14.40
C ARG A 58 6.74 2.50 14.90
N GLU A 59 6.23 1.66 14.00
CA GLU A 59 5.46 0.45 14.34
C GLU A 59 6.34 -0.78 14.61
N GLY A 60 7.67 -0.64 14.65
CA GLY A 60 8.62 -1.73 14.90
C GLY A 60 9.14 -2.40 13.63
N GLY A 61 9.04 -1.73 12.48
CA GLY A 61 9.46 -2.22 11.17
C GLY A 61 8.40 -3.01 10.43
N LEU A 62 8.67 -3.29 9.16
CA LEU A 62 7.72 -3.99 8.28
C LEU A 62 7.36 -5.39 8.83
N GLU A 63 8.34 -6.15 9.32
CA GLU A 63 8.13 -7.51 9.83
C GLU A 63 7.09 -7.57 10.96
N SER A 64 7.05 -6.53 11.83
CA SER A 64 6.12 -6.47 12.96
C SER A 64 4.68 -6.20 12.56
N VAL A 65 4.46 -5.66 11.37
CA VAL A 65 3.13 -5.30 10.86
C VAL A 65 2.62 -6.26 9.78
N LEU A 66 3.47 -7.16 9.29
CA LEU A 66 3.04 -8.13 8.29
C LEU A 66 2.09 -9.18 8.87
N TRP A 67 1.19 -9.67 8.01
CA TRP A 67 0.35 -10.83 8.32
C TRP A 67 1.21 -12.04 8.69
N ALA A 68 1.06 -12.54 9.91
CA ALA A 68 1.82 -13.68 10.45
C ALA A 68 1.16 -15.05 10.23
N GLY A 69 -0.04 -15.09 9.68
CA GLY A 69 -0.79 -16.33 9.46
C GLY A 69 -0.31 -17.12 8.24
N PRO A 70 -0.84 -18.34 8.04
CA PRO A 70 -0.46 -19.22 6.95
C PRO A 70 -0.88 -18.67 5.58
N GLU A 71 -0.06 -18.90 4.56
CA GLU A 71 -0.36 -18.48 3.18
C GLU A 71 -1.65 -19.13 2.63
N GLN A 72 -1.90 -20.39 2.99
CA GLN A 72 -3.09 -21.12 2.56
C GLN A 72 -3.82 -21.78 3.73
N PRO A 73 -5.07 -21.38 4.03
CA PRO A 73 -5.86 -22.04 5.09
C PRO A 73 -6.21 -23.49 4.77
N ALA A 74 -6.26 -23.86 3.48
CA ALA A 74 -6.65 -25.19 3.02
C ALA A 74 -5.57 -26.27 3.22
N GLY A 75 -4.29 -25.91 3.23
CA GLY A 75 -3.20 -26.85 3.46
C GLY A 75 -3.11 -27.36 4.90
N ALA A 76 -3.41 -26.50 5.86
CA ALA A 76 -3.37 -26.83 7.28
C ALA A 76 -4.46 -27.86 7.71
N ARG A 77 -5.59 -27.87 7.00
CA ARG A 77 -6.69 -28.82 7.29
C ARG A 77 -6.43 -30.26 6.81
N ARG A 78 -5.54 -30.46 5.84
CA ARG A 78 -5.25 -31.78 5.27
C ARG A 78 -4.12 -32.53 5.96
N SER A 79 -3.15 -31.82 6.52
CA SER A 79 -1.93 -32.47 7.07
C SER A 79 -1.89 -32.56 8.60
N GLY A 80 -2.81 -31.89 9.33
CA GLY A 80 -2.78 -31.86 10.80
C GLY A 80 -1.53 -31.22 11.41
N ARG A 81 -0.57 -30.79 10.60
CA ARG A 81 0.65 -30.10 11.01
C ARG A 81 0.50 -28.59 10.84
N VAL A 82 0.40 -27.90 11.93
CA VAL A 82 0.36 -26.41 12.00
C VAL A 82 1.78 -25.83 12.09
N GLU A 83 2.79 -26.67 12.28
CA GLU A 83 4.17 -26.25 12.44
C GLU A 83 4.87 -26.07 11.07
N GLY A 84 5.39 -24.85 10.84
CA GLY A 84 6.33 -24.59 9.78
C GLY A 84 5.73 -24.42 8.39
N THR A 85 4.80 -23.49 8.20
CA THR A 85 4.46 -23.04 6.84
C THR A 85 5.65 -22.30 6.25
N THR A 86 6.45 -22.99 5.46
CA THR A 86 7.48 -22.37 4.61
C THR A 86 6.75 -21.44 3.65
N ARG A 87 6.97 -20.14 3.79
CA ARG A 87 6.43 -19.15 2.86
C ARG A 87 7.13 -19.33 1.51
N THR A 88 6.37 -19.55 0.46
CA THR A 88 6.86 -19.72 -0.91
C THR A 88 6.93 -18.40 -1.67
N ARG A 89 6.22 -17.38 -1.17
CA ARG A 89 6.21 -16.04 -1.76
C ARG A 89 6.84 -15.02 -0.83
N PRO A 90 7.54 -14.01 -1.37
CA PRO A 90 7.98 -12.87 -0.57
C PRO A 90 6.77 -12.25 0.14
N VAL A 91 6.93 -11.96 1.42
CA VAL A 91 5.88 -11.29 2.18
C VAL A 91 5.91 -9.82 1.83
N SER A 92 4.76 -9.29 1.43
CA SER A 92 4.57 -7.89 1.13
C SER A 92 3.32 -7.33 1.79
N LEU A 93 3.33 -6.03 1.98
CA LEU A 93 2.18 -5.23 2.39
C LEU A 93 1.68 -4.47 1.18
N GLU A 94 0.53 -4.86 0.66
CA GLU A 94 -0.11 -4.17 -0.43
C GLU A 94 -1.29 -3.34 0.10
N MET A 95 -1.36 -2.08 -0.29
CA MET A 95 -2.45 -1.17 0.07
C MET A 95 -2.81 -0.31 -1.12
N GLY A 96 -4.09 0.06 -1.20
CA GLY A 96 -4.53 0.96 -2.25
C GLY A 96 -5.95 1.45 -2.07
N PHE A 97 -6.30 2.42 -2.87
CA PHE A 97 -7.67 2.91 -2.99
C PHE A 97 -8.06 3.15 -4.45
N ALA A 98 -9.35 3.18 -4.70
CA ALA A 98 -9.93 3.62 -5.96
C ALA A 98 -11.05 4.64 -5.71
N SER A 99 -11.14 5.63 -6.60
CA SER A 99 -12.16 6.68 -6.57
C SER A 99 -12.70 6.98 -7.98
N ASP A 100 -13.60 7.94 -8.10
CA ASP A 100 -14.12 8.37 -9.40
C ASP A 100 -13.01 8.85 -10.34
N ASP A 101 -12.07 9.62 -9.80
CA ASP A 101 -11.05 10.29 -10.59
C ASP A 101 -9.79 9.42 -10.71
N PHE A 102 -9.20 9.05 -9.57
CA PHE A 102 -7.91 8.37 -9.50
C PHE A 102 -7.93 7.23 -8.47
N GLY A 103 -7.07 6.27 -8.71
CA GLY A 103 -6.68 5.26 -7.74
C GLY A 103 -5.17 5.20 -7.55
N TYR A 104 -4.77 4.61 -6.43
CA TYR A 104 -3.38 4.42 -6.04
C TYR A 104 -3.20 3.05 -5.40
N LEU A 105 -2.09 2.41 -5.72
CA LEU A 105 -1.65 1.15 -5.13
C LEU A 105 -0.18 1.24 -4.79
N VAL A 106 0.19 0.75 -3.61
CA VAL A 106 1.56 0.59 -3.15
C VAL A 106 1.79 -0.83 -2.65
N ASP A 107 2.94 -1.39 -2.97
CA ASP A 107 3.46 -2.68 -2.47
C ASP A 107 4.80 -2.40 -1.77
N LEU A 108 4.85 -2.74 -0.48
CA LEU A 108 5.99 -2.57 0.41
C LEU A 108 6.54 -3.95 0.80
N GLY A 109 7.83 -4.13 0.67
CA GLY A 109 8.48 -5.41 0.99
C GLY A 109 9.89 -5.22 1.53
N LEU A 110 10.51 -6.30 1.98
CA LEU A 110 11.92 -6.30 2.38
C LEU A 110 12.84 -6.44 1.17
N PRO A 111 14.07 -5.90 1.22
CA PRO A 111 15.07 -6.10 0.19
C PRO A 111 15.30 -7.58 -0.11
N GLN A 112 15.25 -7.97 -1.39
CA GLN A 112 15.52 -9.36 -1.79
C GLN A 112 16.99 -9.61 -2.12
N THR A 113 17.76 -8.55 -2.36
CA THR A 113 19.14 -8.59 -2.82
C THR A 113 20.15 -8.15 -1.77
N ALA A 114 19.69 -7.78 -0.58
CA ALA A 114 20.59 -7.45 0.53
C ALA A 114 21.32 -8.73 0.95
N GLY A 115 22.62 -8.79 0.74
CA GLY A 115 23.45 -9.86 1.28
C GLY A 115 23.34 -9.94 2.82
N PRO A 116 23.70 -11.07 3.43
CA PRO A 116 23.51 -11.29 4.87
C PRO A 116 24.22 -10.26 5.77
N ALA A 117 25.10 -9.42 5.21
CA ALA A 117 25.86 -8.39 5.91
C ALA A 117 25.30 -6.97 5.73
N SER A 118 24.17 -6.77 5.04
CA SER A 118 23.63 -5.42 4.86
C SER A 118 22.92 -4.95 6.12
N LEU A 119 23.33 -3.78 6.63
CA LEU A 119 22.66 -3.08 7.73
C LEU A 119 21.21 -2.69 7.39
N PHE A 120 20.89 -2.60 6.10
CA PHE A 120 19.56 -2.19 5.57
C PHE A 120 18.70 -3.38 5.14
N ALA A 121 19.08 -4.62 5.46
CA ALA A 121 18.34 -5.82 5.05
C ALA A 121 16.91 -5.90 5.59
N ARG A 122 16.60 -5.13 6.65
CA ARG A 122 15.26 -5.04 7.27
C ARG A 122 14.52 -3.75 6.98
N ASP A 123 15.13 -2.84 6.24
CA ASP A 123 14.49 -1.60 5.88
C ASP A 123 13.47 -1.85 4.77
N PRO A 124 12.22 -1.38 4.93
CA PRO A 124 11.20 -1.58 3.92
C PRO A 124 11.53 -0.83 2.64
N GLU A 125 11.22 -1.47 1.52
CA GLU A 125 11.33 -0.89 0.18
C GLU A 125 9.96 -0.79 -0.47
N VAL A 126 9.76 0.26 -1.25
CA VAL A 126 8.64 0.36 -2.17
C VAL A 126 8.94 -0.51 -3.40
N LYS A 127 8.30 -1.67 -3.48
CA LYS A 127 8.50 -2.64 -4.58
C LYS A 127 7.74 -2.25 -5.83
N ARG A 128 6.56 -1.69 -5.63
CA ARG A 128 5.66 -1.29 -6.71
C ARG A 128 4.78 -0.13 -6.25
N GLU A 129 4.55 0.80 -7.15
CA GLU A 129 3.50 1.82 -7.04
C GLU A 129 2.77 1.93 -8.36
N VAL A 130 1.48 2.20 -8.30
CA VAL A 130 0.66 2.44 -9.49
C VAL A 130 -0.32 3.56 -9.21
N VAL A 131 -0.38 4.53 -10.11
CA VAL A 131 -1.43 5.54 -10.17
C VAL A 131 -2.26 5.27 -11.43
N PHE A 132 -3.57 5.28 -11.30
CA PHE A 132 -4.49 4.96 -12.38
C PHE A 132 -5.72 5.86 -12.35
N VAL A 133 -6.43 5.97 -13.47
CA VAL A 133 -7.69 6.73 -13.62
C VAL A 133 -8.88 5.86 -13.28
N GLY A 134 -9.83 6.45 -12.56
CA GLY A 134 -11.14 5.86 -12.30
C GLY A 134 -11.13 4.74 -11.26
N PRO A 135 -12.25 4.00 -11.17
CA PRO A 135 -12.48 3.06 -10.07
C PRO A 135 -11.82 1.69 -10.28
N VAL A 136 -11.24 1.41 -11.45
CA VAL A 136 -10.69 0.09 -11.77
C VAL A 136 -9.29 0.21 -12.39
N MET A 137 -8.32 -0.42 -11.73
CA MET A 137 -6.95 -0.53 -12.25
C MET A 137 -6.89 -1.50 -13.44
N ARG A 138 -6.44 -0.98 -14.59
CA ARG A 138 -6.14 -1.75 -15.81
C ARG A 138 -4.90 -1.16 -16.47
N SER A 139 -4.28 -1.88 -17.38
CA SER A 139 -3.14 -1.35 -18.15
C SER A 139 -3.52 -0.06 -18.91
N SER A 140 -4.75 0.00 -19.46
CA SER A 140 -5.28 1.17 -20.18
C SER A 140 -5.61 2.37 -19.29
N THR A 141 -5.82 2.16 -18.00
CA THR A 141 -6.11 3.24 -17.03
C THR A 141 -4.89 3.63 -16.20
N THR A 142 -3.77 2.91 -16.34
CA THR A 142 -2.54 3.21 -15.60
C THR A 142 -1.87 4.45 -16.18
N LEU A 143 -1.66 5.45 -15.33
CA LEU A 143 -0.96 6.69 -15.65
C LEU A 143 0.52 6.62 -15.35
N VAL A 144 0.84 6.14 -14.14
CA VAL A 144 2.21 6.00 -13.67
C VAL A 144 2.35 4.64 -13.01
N ARG A 145 3.44 3.97 -13.32
CA ARG A 145 3.82 2.72 -12.66
C ARG A 145 5.28 2.75 -12.25
N ARG A 146 5.54 2.20 -11.08
CA ARG A 146 6.88 1.96 -10.59
C ARG A 146 7.09 0.48 -10.34
N THR A 147 8.25 0.00 -10.73
CA THR A 147 8.74 -1.34 -10.39
C THR A 147 10.18 -1.20 -9.89
N ARG A 148 10.38 -1.35 -8.59
CA ARG A 148 11.66 -1.09 -7.92
C ARG A 148 12.12 0.36 -8.12
N ASP A 149 13.22 0.58 -8.82
CA ASP A 149 13.85 1.87 -9.13
C ASP A 149 13.35 2.52 -10.43
N TYR A 150 12.67 1.75 -11.28
CA TYR A 150 12.13 2.22 -12.55
C TYR A 150 10.76 2.85 -12.37
N VAL A 151 10.61 4.08 -12.85
CA VAL A 151 9.33 4.79 -12.92
C VAL A 151 9.01 5.10 -14.37
N GLU A 152 7.79 4.76 -14.78
CA GLU A 152 7.28 4.97 -16.12
C GLU A 152 5.92 5.69 -16.04
N THR A 153 5.68 6.57 -17.01
CA THR A 153 4.40 7.27 -17.23
C THR A 153 3.76 6.82 -18.53
N ALA A 154 2.44 6.86 -18.61
CA ALA A 154 1.73 6.60 -19.85
C ALA A 154 2.23 7.55 -20.93
N ALA A 155 2.55 7.02 -22.11
CA ALA A 155 3.05 7.80 -23.22
C ALA A 155 1.98 8.76 -23.75
N GLU A 156 2.37 9.97 -24.15
CA GLU A 156 1.46 10.97 -24.76
C GLU A 156 0.78 10.45 -26.02
N SER A 157 1.43 9.53 -26.73
CA SER A 157 0.86 8.85 -27.89
C SER A 157 -0.34 7.96 -27.57
N GLY A 158 -0.66 7.74 -26.29
CA GLY A 158 -1.71 6.82 -25.82
C GLY A 158 -1.33 5.35 -25.96
N ARG A 159 -0.11 5.01 -26.36
CA ARG A 159 0.37 3.63 -26.49
C ARG A 159 1.69 3.43 -25.78
N GLY A 160 1.70 2.51 -24.81
CA GLY A 160 2.90 2.18 -24.05
C GLY A 160 3.19 3.13 -22.89
N PHE A 161 4.45 3.12 -22.45
CA PHE A 161 4.94 3.89 -21.31
C PHE A 161 6.30 4.49 -21.67
N ASP A 162 6.50 5.72 -21.26
CA ASP A 162 7.77 6.42 -21.34
C ASP A 162 8.47 6.39 -19.99
N ARG A 163 9.80 6.34 -20.02
CA ARG A 163 10.59 6.30 -18.79
C ARG A 163 10.63 7.69 -18.15
N LEU A 164 10.12 7.79 -16.93
CA LEU A 164 10.20 9.00 -16.11
C LEU A 164 11.49 9.04 -15.28
N SER A 165 11.89 7.89 -14.70
CA SER A 165 13.12 7.75 -13.94
C SER A 165 13.66 6.32 -14.01
N ALA A 166 14.99 6.19 -13.96
CA ALA A 166 15.69 4.90 -13.91
C ALA A 166 16.35 4.61 -12.55
N SER A 167 16.22 5.52 -11.58
CA SER A 167 16.99 5.44 -10.32
C SER A 167 16.26 6.05 -9.12
N LEU A 168 14.94 5.85 -9.02
CA LEU A 168 14.22 6.28 -7.80
C LEU A 168 14.65 5.39 -6.62
N PRO A 169 15.17 5.97 -5.53
CA PRO A 169 15.58 5.21 -4.35
C PRO A 169 14.45 4.34 -3.80
N PRO A 170 14.74 3.12 -3.30
CA PRO A 170 13.72 2.17 -2.88
C PRO A 170 12.84 2.65 -1.71
N TYR A 171 13.33 3.58 -0.90
CA TYR A 171 12.61 4.18 0.22
C TYR A 171 11.81 5.44 -0.15
N ARG A 172 11.92 5.95 -1.39
CA ARG A 172 11.17 7.12 -1.87
C ARG A 172 9.92 6.68 -2.62
N SER A 173 8.81 7.37 -2.39
CA SER A 173 7.56 7.19 -3.16
C SER A 173 7.56 8.05 -4.42
N VAL A 174 6.91 7.56 -5.47
CA VAL A 174 6.60 8.35 -6.67
C VAL A 174 5.82 9.62 -6.31
N LEU A 175 4.92 9.54 -5.35
CA LEU A 175 4.12 10.68 -4.88
C LEU A 175 4.97 11.73 -4.15
N ALA A 176 6.05 11.32 -3.50
CA ALA A 176 6.95 12.26 -2.83
C ALA A 176 7.88 12.97 -3.82
N GLU A 177 8.32 12.27 -4.86
CA GLU A 177 9.37 12.76 -5.76
C GLU A 177 8.82 13.47 -6.99
N PHE A 178 7.75 12.95 -7.61
CA PHE A 178 7.28 13.41 -8.92
C PHE A 178 5.93 14.16 -8.89
N ALA A 179 5.27 14.28 -7.74
CA ALA A 179 3.96 14.92 -7.65
C ALA A 179 4.04 16.46 -7.69
N HIS A 180 4.57 16.99 -8.78
CA HIS A 180 4.62 18.43 -9.05
C HIS A 180 3.42 18.85 -9.92
N PRO A 181 2.58 19.80 -9.48
CA PRO A 181 1.35 20.18 -10.20
C PRO A 181 1.58 20.63 -11.65
N GLY A 182 2.73 21.25 -11.94
CA GLY A 182 3.07 21.72 -13.29
C GLY A 182 3.57 20.64 -14.23
N ALA A 183 4.13 19.52 -13.70
CA ALA A 183 4.70 18.46 -14.53
C ALA A 183 3.81 17.20 -14.52
N HIS A 184 3.27 16.84 -13.36
CA HIS A 184 2.46 15.63 -13.15
C HIS A 184 1.26 15.95 -12.27
N PRO A 185 0.23 16.65 -12.78
CA PRO A 185 -0.94 17.08 -12.02
C PRO A 185 -1.73 15.90 -11.44
N GLU A 186 -1.74 14.75 -12.11
CA GLU A 186 -2.42 13.54 -11.64
C GLU A 186 -1.76 12.98 -10.37
N LEU A 187 -0.44 12.93 -10.34
CA LEU A 187 0.32 12.52 -9.14
C LEU A 187 0.09 13.51 -8.00
N ALA A 188 0.07 14.80 -8.31
CA ALA A 188 -0.22 15.85 -7.32
C ALA A 188 -1.64 15.68 -6.75
N ALA A 189 -2.64 15.41 -7.61
CA ALA A 189 -4.02 15.19 -7.17
C ALA A 189 -4.16 13.96 -6.24
N VAL A 190 -3.49 12.85 -6.56
CA VAL A 190 -3.47 11.64 -5.71
C VAL A 190 -2.77 11.92 -4.38
N ARG A 191 -1.59 12.55 -4.41
CA ARG A 191 -0.86 12.95 -3.20
C ARG A 191 -1.69 13.83 -2.30
N ASP A 192 -2.30 14.88 -2.86
CA ASP A 192 -3.06 15.86 -2.08
C ASP A 192 -4.35 15.24 -1.54
N ARG A 193 -4.98 14.32 -2.25
CA ARG A 193 -6.10 13.53 -1.75
C ARG A 193 -5.70 12.73 -0.50
N LEU A 194 -4.60 11.99 -0.54
CA LEU A 194 -4.09 11.21 0.60
C LEU A 194 -3.71 12.11 1.80
N ARG A 195 -3.06 13.25 1.53
CA ARG A 195 -2.69 14.24 2.57
C ARG A 195 -3.89 14.88 3.25
N ASN A 196 -4.99 14.98 2.55
CA ASN A 196 -6.23 15.59 3.07
C ASN A 196 -7.10 14.62 3.84
N TRP A 197 -6.76 13.33 3.92
CA TRP A 197 -7.48 12.40 4.79
C TRP A 197 -7.34 12.84 6.24
N ARG A 198 -8.46 12.87 6.95
CA ARG A 198 -8.53 13.23 8.36
C ARG A 198 -8.84 12.00 9.20
N PHE A 199 -8.08 11.84 10.27
CA PHE A 199 -8.20 10.73 11.21
C PHE A 199 -8.53 11.30 12.58
N TYR A 200 -9.59 10.81 13.19
CA TYR A 200 -10.05 11.24 14.49
C TYR A 200 -9.95 10.07 15.46
N ASP A 201 -8.99 10.14 16.37
CA ASP A 201 -8.78 9.16 17.43
C ASP A 201 -9.30 9.73 18.74
N GLY A 202 -9.88 8.90 19.60
CA GLY A 202 -10.14 9.25 20.98
C GLY A 202 -11.28 10.23 21.18
N PHE A 203 -12.39 10.06 20.46
CA PHE A 203 -13.63 10.69 20.90
C PHE A 203 -13.91 10.24 22.33
N ARG A 204 -13.89 11.19 23.29
CA ARG A 204 -14.42 10.92 24.63
C ARG A 204 -15.92 10.69 24.49
N VAL A 205 -16.36 9.51 24.91
CA VAL A 205 -17.78 9.10 24.98
C VAL A 205 -18.29 9.07 26.42
N ASP A 206 -17.46 9.50 27.36
CA ASP A 206 -17.82 9.67 28.77
C ASP A 206 -18.62 10.98 28.90
N ALA A 207 -19.90 10.85 29.26
CA ALA A 207 -20.76 11.94 29.68
C ALA A 207 -20.32 12.47 31.03
#